data_68f33698ba8c21d51349649bd4de0eb0
#
_entry.id   68f33698ba8c21d51349649bd4de0eb0
#
_cell.length_a   1.000
_cell.length_b   1.000
_cell.length_c   1.000
_cell.angle_alpha   90.00
_cell.angle_beta   90.00
_cell.angle_gamma   90.00
#
_symmetry.space_group_name_H-M   'P 1'
#
loop_
_entity.id
_entity.type
_entity.pdbx_description
1 polymer ?
#
loop_
_entity_poly.entity_id
_entity_poly.type
_entity_poly.pdbx_seq_one_letter_code
_entity_poly.pdbx_strand_id
1 'polypeptide(L)'
;IAPEFAREGRSLDEFLAWAGRETGRNIVYTSPDAAREAEQTMLKGSTSGLSPEAAVAAVFASEPSLHHVIAGGQIRVEHAGR
;
A
#
# COMPACT_ATOMS: atom_id res chain seq x y z
N ILE A 1 -11.71 11.72 12.08
CA ILE A 1 -11.99 10.78 11.00
C ILE A 1 -10.93 10.91 9.93
N ALA A 2 -10.32 9.80 9.60
CA ALA A 2 -9.32 9.80 8.54
C ALA A 2 -10.02 10.05 7.20
N PRO A 3 -9.46 10.92 6.35
CA PRO A 3 -10.05 11.14 5.04
C PRO A 3 -9.91 9.90 4.17
N GLU A 4 -10.88 9.70 3.33
CA GLU A 4 -10.80 8.61 2.37
C GLU A 4 -9.73 8.91 1.34
N PHE A 5 -9.02 7.86 0.94
CA PHE A 5 -8.09 7.98 -0.15
C PHE A 5 -8.79 7.55 -1.44
N ALA A 6 -8.84 8.44 -2.40
CA ALA A 6 -9.44 8.12 -3.69
C ALA A 6 -8.42 7.30 -4.49
N ARG A 7 -8.60 5.99 -4.49
CA ARG A 7 -7.63 5.08 -5.10
C ARG A 7 -7.64 5.12 -6.62
N GLU A 8 -8.78 5.37 -7.19
CA GLU A 8 -8.91 5.27 -8.64
C GLU A 8 -8.02 6.29 -9.32
N GLY A 9 -7.19 5.81 -10.25
CA GLY A 9 -6.26 6.69 -10.95
C GLY A 9 -5.00 7.01 -10.15
N ARG A 10 -4.83 6.41 -8.98
CA ARG A 10 -3.63 6.63 -8.17
C ARG A 10 -2.76 5.40 -8.19
N SER A 11 -1.47 5.60 -7.99
CA SER A 11 -0.54 4.49 -7.93
C SER A 11 -0.52 3.88 -6.53
N LEU A 12 -0.03 2.65 -6.45
CA LEU A 12 0.08 1.97 -5.17
C LEU A 12 1.01 2.70 -4.23
N ASP A 13 2.11 3.26 -4.72
CA ASP A 13 3.04 3.96 -3.85
C ASP A 13 2.41 5.20 -3.23
N GLU A 14 1.54 5.90 -3.97
CA GLU A 14 0.82 7.04 -3.40
C GLU A 14 -0.13 6.58 -2.30
N PHE A 15 -0.82 5.48 -2.54
CA PHE A 15 -1.72 4.92 -1.54
C PHE A 15 -0.95 4.53 -0.28
N LEU A 16 0.21 3.89 -0.46
CA LEU A 16 1.01 3.47 0.70
C LEU A 16 1.52 4.66 1.49
N ALA A 17 1.91 5.74 0.79
CA ALA A 17 2.33 6.94 1.50
C ALA A 17 1.19 7.50 2.36
N TRP A 18 -0.02 7.50 1.82
CA TRP A 18 -1.17 7.92 2.60
C TRP A 18 -1.38 7.00 3.80
N ALA A 19 -1.34 5.69 3.59
CA ALA A 19 -1.55 4.73 4.67
C ALA A 19 -0.49 4.87 5.76
N GLY A 20 0.74 5.13 5.35
CA GLY A 20 1.82 5.34 6.32
C GLY A 20 1.56 6.54 7.20
N ARG A 21 1.09 7.63 6.60
CA ARG A 21 0.77 8.83 7.38
C ARG A 21 -0.40 8.58 8.33
N GLU A 22 -1.41 7.87 7.85
CA GLU A 22 -2.61 7.64 8.67
C GLU A 22 -2.38 6.67 9.80
N THR A 23 -1.45 5.73 9.63
CA THR A 23 -1.16 4.73 10.67
C THR A 23 0.06 5.06 11.49
N GLY A 24 0.80 6.10 11.11
CA GLY A 24 2.03 6.45 11.80
C GLY A 24 3.18 5.49 11.51
N ARG A 25 3.14 4.78 10.39
CA ARG A 25 4.18 3.84 10.03
C ARG A 25 4.96 4.31 8.82
N ASN A 26 6.22 3.90 8.77
CA ASN A 26 7.07 4.19 7.62
C ASN A 26 6.87 3.11 6.57
N ILE A 27 6.88 3.52 5.32
CA ILE A 27 6.82 2.57 4.20
C ILE A 27 8.24 2.24 3.78
N VAL A 28 8.57 0.96 3.78
CA VAL A 28 9.92 0.49 3.43
C VAL A 28 9.79 -0.50 2.27
N TYR A 29 10.41 -0.19 1.15
CA TYR A 29 10.50 -1.12 0.03
C TYR A 29 11.80 -1.89 0.18
N THR A 30 11.70 -3.22 0.18
CA THR A 30 12.86 -4.06 0.44
C THR A 30 13.78 -4.21 -0.75
N SER A 31 13.34 -3.75 -1.92
CA SER A 31 14.17 -3.79 -3.11
C SER A 31 13.74 -2.70 -4.07
N PRO A 32 14.61 -2.29 -5.00
CA PRO A 32 14.19 -1.34 -6.03
C PRO A 32 13.06 -1.86 -6.91
N ASP A 33 13.00 -3.19 -7.09
CA ASP A 33 11.92 -3.77 -7.88
C ASP A 33 10.58 -3.59 -7.19
N ALA A 34 10.53 -3.72 -5.86
CA ALA A 34 9.30 -3.50 -5.13
C ALA A 34 8.83 -2.06 -5.27
N ALA A 35 9.75 -1.11 -5.16
CA ALA A 35 9.39 0.30 -5.30
C ALA A 35 8.89 0.60 -6.71
N ARG A 36 9.56 0.06 -7.71
CA ARG A 36 9.16 0.30 -9.09
C ARG A 36 7.79 -0.29 -9.38
N GLU A 37 7.56 -1.50 -8.88
CA GLU A 37 6.26 -2.14 -9.08
C GLU A 37 5.15 -1.31 -8.45
N ALA A 38 5.39 -0.77 -7.26
CA ALA A 38 4.39 0.06 -6.59
C ALA A 38 4.11 1.34 -7.37
N GLU A 39 5.13 1.93 -7.97
CA GLU A 39 4.95 3.13 -8.77
C GLU A 39 4.14 2.87 -10.02
N GLN A 40 4.25 1.67 -10.56
CA GLN A 40 3.61 1.32 -11.83
C GLN A 40 2.23 0.71 -11.65
N THR A 41 1.88 0.31 -10.44
CA THR A 41 0.60 -0.34 -10.18
C THR A 41 -0.46 0.73 -9.95
N MET A 42 -1.45 0.76 -10.83
CA MET A 42 -2.56 1.70 -10.70
C MET A 42 -3.69 1.03 -9.97
N LEU A 43 -4.27 1.73 -9.03
CA LEU A 43 -5.31 1.18 -8.18
C LEU A 43 -6.68 1.48 -8.73
N LYS A 44 -7.64 0.63 -8.37
CA LYS A 44 -9.03 0.78 -8.74
C LYS A 44 -9.88 0.63 -7.49
N GLY A 45 -11.06 1.21 -7.55
CA GLY A 45 -12.02 1.06 -6.47
C GLY A 45 -11.83 2.09 -5.39
N SER A 46 -12.38 1.79 -4.24
CA SER A 46 -12.48 2.75 -3.16
C SER A 46 -12.13 2.09 -1.84
N THR A 47 -11.60 2.88 -0.91
CA THR A 47 -11.35 2.43 0.46
C THR A 47 -12.47 2.86 1.40
N SER A 48 -13.61 3.26 0.83
CA SER A 48 -14.73 3.74 1.62
C SER A 48 -15.16 2.69 2.65
N GLY A 49 -15.28 3.10 3.88
CA GLY A 49 -15.69 2.21 4.96
C GLY A 49 -14.59 1.38 5.56
N LEU A 50 -13.37 1.50 5.07
CA LEU A 50 -12.23 0.73 5.61
C LEU A 50 -11.32 1.63 6.42
N SER A 51 -10.77 1.06 7.50
CA SER A 51 -9.68 1.72 8.20
C SER A 51 -8.45 1.71 7.30
N PRO A 52 -7.46 2.58 7.55
CA PRO A 52 -6.25 2.55 6.73
C PRO A 52 -5.58 1.18 6.71
N GLU A 53 -5.53 0.48 7.83
CA GLU A 53 -4.92 -0.84 7.88
C GLU A 53 -5.71 -1.87 7.10
N ALA A 54 -7.03 -1.82 7.21
CA ALA A 54 -7.88 -2.73 6.44
C ALA A 54 -7.78 -2.45 4.95
N ALA A 55 -7.64 -1.18 4.59
CA ALA A 55 -7.48 -0.81 3.20
C ALA A 55 -6.18 -1.34 2.62
N VAL A 56 -5.09 -1.28 3.41
CA VAL A 56 -3.81 -1.84 2.97
C VAL A 56 -3.95 -3.33 2.71
N ALA A 57 -4.57 -4.07 3.64
CA ALA A 57 -4.74 -5.50 3.47
C ALA A 57 -5.56 -5.82 2.23
N ALA A 58 -6.62 -5.05 1.99
CA ALA A 58 -7.47 -5.28 0.83
C ALA A 58 -6.73 -5.04 -0.47
N VAL A 59 -5.91 -3.99 -0.52
CA VAL A 59 -5.15 -3.68 -1.73
C VAL A 59 -4.15 -4.79 -2.02
N PHE A 60 -3.39 -5.23 -1.01
CA PHE A 60 -2.40 -6.28 -1.25
C PHE A 60 -3.04 -7.62 -1.55
N ALA A 61 -4.25 -7.86 -1.09
CA ALA A 61 -4.95 -9.09 -1.43
C ALA A 61 -5.20 -9.20 -2.94
N SER A 62 -5.27 -8.09 -3.64
CA SER A 62 -5.49 -8.09 -5.08
C SER A 62 -4.22 -7.82 -5.89
N GLU A 63 -3.07 -7.78 -5.23
CA GLU A 63 -1.79 -7.49 -5.91
C GLU A 63 -0.81 -8.63 -5.68
N PRO A 64 -0.89 -9.69 -6.48
CA PRO A 64 -0.04 -10.87 -6.23
C PRO A 64 1.45 -10.61 -6.46
N SER A 65 1.80 -9.53 -7.15
CA SER A 65 3.21 -9.24 -7.41
C SER A 65 3.92 -8.63 -6.20
N LEU A 66 3.19 -8.26 -5.16
CA LEU A 66 3.78 -7.63 -3.98
C LEU A 66 3.21 -8.25 -2.72
N HIS A 67 4.04 -8.32 -1.70
CA HIS A 67 3.64 -8.72 -0.35
C HIS A 67 3.88 -7.58 0.60
N HIS A 68 3.15 -7.57 1.71
CA HIS A 68 3.43 -6.59 2.75
C HIS A 68 3.57 -7.30 4.10
N VAL A 69 4.37 -6.69 4.96
CA VAL A 69 4.55 -7.14 6.34
C VAL A 69 4.49 -5.91 7.22
N ILE A 70 3.64 -5.94 8.23
CA ILE A 70 3.57 -4.87 9.21
C ILE A 70 4.39 -5.29 10.40
N ALA A 71 5.45 -4.57 10.70
CA ALA A 71 6.36 -4.91 11.77
C ALA A 71 6.82 -3.64 12.46
N GLY A 72 6.51 -3.53 13.75
CA GLY A 72 6.86 -2.35 14.51
C GLY A 72 6.28 -1.09 13.89
N GLY A 73 7.11 -0.11 13.63
CA GLY A 73 6.65 1.14 13.03
C GLY A 73 6.77 1.17 11.52
N GLN A 74 6.78 0.02 10.85
CA GLN A 74 7.01 -0.06 9.43
C GLN A 74 5.98 -0.91 8.72
N ILE A 75 5.71 -0.53 7.47
CA ILE A 75 5.03 -1.42 6.53
C ILE A 75 6.08 -1.76 5.48
N ARG A 76 6.53 -3.01 5.47
CA ARG A 76 7.51 -3.47 4.50
C ARG A 76 6.81 -3.98 3.27
N VAL A 77 7.28 -3.56 2.12
CA VAL A 77 6.72 -3.98 0.84
C VAL A 77 7.80 -4.76 0.10
N GLU A 78 7.49 -6.02 -0.20
CA GLU A 78 8.43 -6.94 -0.81
C GLU A 78 7.91 -7.37 -2.17
N HIS A 79 8.83 -7.47 -3.13
CA HIS A 79 8.47 -7.98 -4.44
C HIS A 79 8.30 -9.49 -4.36
N ALA A 80 7.17 -9.98 -4.87
CA ALA A 80 6.81 -11.39 -4.76
C ALA A 80 7.36 -12.21 -5.93
N GLY A 81 8.21 -11.68 -6.71
CA GLY A 81 8.72 -12.30 -7.87
C GLY A 81 9.59 -13.48 -7.55
N ARG A 82 9.72 -14.21 -8.22
CA ARG A 82 10.42 -15.17 -8.21
C ARG A 82 11.22 -15.25 -8.20
#